data_a9997f0752fa42a0fa7dc1ef5fcbbe72
#
_entry.id   a9997f0752fa42a0fa7dc1ef5fcbbe72
#
_cell.length_a   1.000
_cell.length_b   1.000
_cell.length_c   1.000
_cell.angle_alpha   90.00
_cell.angle_beta   90.00
_cell.angle_gamma   90.00
#
_symmetry.space_group_name_H-M   'P 1'
#
loop_
_entity.id
_entity.type
_entity.pdbx_description
1 polymer ?
#
loop_
_entity_poly.entity_id
_entity_poly.type
_entity_poly.pdbx_seq_one_letter_code
_entity_poly.pdbx_strand_id
1 'polypeptide(L)'
;HRIAWLLATGRARPHEILAITFTNKAAAEMRERVSGLIGPTAQRMWISTFHSSAVRLLRNEAANIGLKSTFTIYDSADSLRLVTTVAKQHELDPKRFAPKALLNRISSLKNELVEADDYAATVAEGDPWGRAVAAVYRDYTARLRQANALDFDDLIGMTVHMFEAFPRVLDNYRRRFRHVLVDEYQDTNHAQYRLIRLLAGPAGDPEGVETPGGELTVVGDSDQSIYAFRGADIRNIVEFEQDFTDAVTIKLEQNYRSTQTILDAANAVIERNPDRRPKRLWTAEGEGPAIVGYAAENESAEAEWIATTIDRLQDEDGIRPADVAVFYRTNAQSRALEERLVTRGIPYRVIGGTRFYDRKEIKDALAYLRVIVNPDDDVNVRRILNEPKRGIGDRAEGAVAAWAERNRTTFSAALRDAEHAPGMATR
;
A
#
# COMPACT_ATOMS: atom_id res chain seq x y z
N HIS A 1 -4.05 2.94 24.15
CA HIS A 1 -4.03 3.65 25.44
C HIS A 1 -3.76 5.14 25.31
N ARG A 2 -2.74 5.60 24.52
CA ARG A 2 -2.45 7.03 24.31
C ARG A 2 -3.69 7.80 23.85
N ILE A 3 -4.41 7.29 22.86
CA ILE A 3 -5.65 7.88 22.36
C ILE A 3 -6.69 8.01 23.49
N ALA A 4 -6.93 6.92 24.23
CA ALA A 4 -7.89 6.91 25.33
C ALA A 4 -7.52 7.93 26.40
N TRP A 5 -6.24 8.06 26.72
CA TRP A 5 -5.75 9.05 27.68
C TRP A 5 -5.95 10.49 27.20
N LEU A 6 -5.63 10.80 25.93
CA LEU A 6 -5.85 12.14 25.36
C LEU A 6 -7.31 12.58 25.49
N LEU A 7 -8.23 11.66 25.21
CA LEU A 7 -9.68 11.94 25.29
C LEU A 7 -10.19 12.01 26.73
N ALA A 8 -9.78 11.07 27.58
CA ALA A 8 -10.20 11.03 28.99
C ALA A 8 -9.72 12.25 29.77
N THR A 9 -8.55 12.79 29.44
CA THR A 9 -7.99 13.99 30.09
C THR A 9 -8.45 15.30 29.43
N GLY A 10 -9.30 15.24 28.39
CA GLY A 10 -9.80 16.41 27.68
C GLY A 10 -8.73 17.15 26.85
N ARG A 11 -7.56 16.55 26.63
CA ARG A 11 -6.48 17.15 25.85
C ARG A 11 -6.77 17.13 24.33
N ALA A 12 -7.61 16.20 23.87
CA ALA A 12 -8.04 16.12 22.50
C ALA A 12 -9.53 15.82 22.41
N ARG A 13 -10.13 16.24 21.31
CA ARG A 13 -11.47 15.79 20.87
C ARG A 13 -11.31 14.69 19.81
N PRO A 14 -12.30 13.80 19.64
CA PRO A 14 -12.19 12.68 18.70
C PRO A 14 -11.81 13.09 17.26
N HIS A 15 -12.33 14.20 16.77
CA HIS A 15 -12.08 14.70 15.42
C HIS A 15 -10.71 15.39 15.25
N GLU A 16 -10.02 15.68 16.35
CA GLU A 16 -8.66 16.26 16.37
C GLU A 16 -7.56 15.18 16.30
N ILE A 17 -7.94 13.90 16.31
CA ILE A 17 -7.01 12.78 16.28
C ILE A 17 -7.02 12.13 14.91
N LEU A 18 -5.83 12.03 14.30
CA LEU A 18 -5.54 11.21 13.14
C LEU A 18 -4.63 10.06 13.58
N ALA A 19 -5.13 8.83 13.48
CA ALA A 19 -4.35 7.62 13.77
C ALA A 19 -4.16 6.81 12.49
N ILE A 20 -2.92 6.57 12.13
CA ILE A 20 -2.53 5.92 10.88
C ILE A 20 -1.81 4.60 11.21
N THR A 21 -2.13 3.56 10.46
CA THR A 21 -1.44 2.28 10.50
C THR A 21 -1.24 1.74 9.08
N PHE A 22 -0.50 0.63 8.94
CA PHE A 22 -0.08 0.14 7.64
C PHE A 22 -1.17 -0.67 6.90
N THR A 23 -2.01 -1.43 7.62
CA THR A 23 -3.01 -2.31 7.01
C THR A 23 -4.43 -1.99 7.45
N ASN A 24 -5.41 -2.27 6.57
CA ASN A 24 -6.83 -2.12 6.90
C ASN A 24 -7.26 -3.00 8.09
N LYS A 25 -6.63 -4.18 8.25
CA LYS A 25 -6.85 -5.06 9.39
C LYS A 25 -6.38 -4.38 10.68
N ALA A 26 -5.16 -3.87 10.71
CA ALA A 26 -4.63 -3.15 11.87
C ALA A 26 -5.46 -1.90 12.21
N ALA A 27 -5.94 -1.15 11.20
CA ALA A 27 -6.84 -0.02 11.41
C ALA A 27 -8.18 -0.44 12.03
N ALA A 28 -8.74 -1.58 11.62
CA ALA A 28 -9.96 -2.13 12.20
C ALA A 28 -9.73 -2.58 13.65
N GLU A 29 -8.66 -3.32 13.93
CA GLU A 29 -8.28 -3.74 15.27
C GLU A 29 -8.00 -2.56 16.19
N MET A 30 -7.28 -1.53 15.72
CA MET A 30 -7.04 -0.30 16.49
C MET A 30 -8.35 0.38 16.84
N ARG A 31 -9.30 0.49 15.90
CA ARG A 31 -10.61 1.07 16.13
C ARG A 31 -11.41 0.28 17.17
N GLU A 32 -11.39 -1.05 17.09
CA GLU A 32 -12.06 -1.95 18.03
C GLU A 32 -11.49 -1.79 19.43
N ARG A 33 -10.15 -1.83 19.58
CA ARG A 33 -9.47 -1.65 20.88
C ARG A 33 -9.76 -0.27 21.49
N VAL A 34 -9.71 0.78 20.68
CA VAL A 34 -10.05 2.13 21.14
C VAL A 34 -11.52 2.20 21.53
N SER A 35 -12.43 1.60 20.74
CA SER A 35 -13.87 1.54 21.07
C SER A 35 -14.14 0.80 22.38
N GLY A 36 -13.38 -0.26 22.67
CA GLY A 36 -13.46 -0.96 23.96
C GLY A 36 -13.06 -0.09 25.16
N LEU A 37 -12.18 0.88 24.96
CA LEU A 37 -11.71 1.78 26.03
C LEU A 37 -12.59 3.02 26.23
N ILE A 38 -13.15 3.59 25.15
CA ILE A 38 -13.85 4.89 25.20
C ILE A 38 -15.26 4.86 24.61
N GLY A 39 -15.75 3.68 24.22
CA GLY A 39 -17.08 3.48 23.64
C GLY A 39 -17.24 4.02 22.22
N PRO A 40 -18.50 4.30 21.78
CA PRO A 40 -18.83 4.66 20.39
C PRO A 40 -18.16 5.93 19.87
N THR A 41 -17.60 6.75 20.75
CA THR A 41 -16.89 7.98 20.42
C THR A 41 -15.73 7.74 19.46
N ALA A 42 -15.10 6.55 19.52
CA ALA A 42 -14.05 6.12 18.62
C ALA A 42 -14.44 6.15 17.13
N GLN A 43 -15.73 5.98 16.80
CA GLN A 43 -16.23 6.01 15.43
C GLN A 43 -16.11 7.40 14.77
N ARG A 44 -16.00 8.46 15.55
CA ARG A 44 -15.81 9.83 15.06
C ARG A 44 -14.36 10.18 14.75
N MET A 45 -13.43 9.31 15.12
CA MET A 45 -12.00 9.50 14.91
C MET A 45 -11.58 9.11 13.50
N TRP A 46 -10.48 9.66 13.07
CA TRP A 46 -9.86 9.28 11.83
C TRP A 46 -8.79 8.21 12.06
N ILE A 47 -9.23 6.94 12.10
CA ILE A 47 -8.38 5.76 12.25
C ILE A 47 -8.39 5.02 10.91
N SER A 48 -7.28 5.00 10.17
CA SER A 48 -7.20 4.42 8.83
C SER A 48 -5.76 4.10 8.42
N THR A 49 -5.60 3.54 7.22
CA THR A 49 -4.27 3.43 6.60
C THR A 49 -3.85 4.75 5.96
N PHE A 50 -2.55 4.89 5.62
CA PHE A 50 -2.06 6.02 4.84
C PHE A 50 -2.89 6.26 3.58
N HIS A 51 -3.04 5.22 2.75
CA HIS A 51 -3.79 5.32 1.49
C HIS A 51 -5.26 5.70 1.71
N SER A 52 -5.93 5.12 2.71
CA SER A 52 -7.33 5.47 3.01
C SER A 52 -7.49 6.91 3.47
N SER A 53 -6.54 7.42 4.26
CA SER A 53 -6.50 8.84 4.63
C SER A 53 -6.27 9.74 3.42
N ALA A 54 -5.29 9.39 2.58
CA ALA A 54 -4.97 10.13 1.36
C ALA A 54 -6.16 10.20 0.40
N VAL A 55 -6.83 9.09 0.13
CA VAL A 55 -8.05 9.07 -0.71
C VAL A 55 -9.10 10.04 -0.18
N ARG A 56 -9.33 10.05 1.13
CA ARG A 56 -10.32 10.94 1.74
C ARG A 56 -9.92 12.41 1.66
N LEU A 57 -8.63 12.71 1.85
CA LEU A 57 -8.08 14.06 1.67
C LEU A 57 -8.23 14.52 0.22
N LEU A 58 -7.76 13.72 -0.73
CA LEU A 58 -7.81 14.05 -2.15
C LEU A 58 -9.23 14.21 -2.68
N ARG A 59 -10.19 13.39 -2.21
CA ARG A 59 -11.59 13.56 -2.62
C ARG A 59 -12.22 14.83 -2.11
N ASN A 60 -11.88 15.25 -0.88
CA ASN A 60 -12.35 16.50 -0.30
C ASN A 60 -11.79 17.72 -1.05
N GLU A 61 -10.53 17.63 -1.49
CA GLU A 61 -9.77 18.72 -2.08
C GLU A 61 -9.58 18.56 -3.62
N ALA A 62 -10.34 17.67 -4.25
CA ALA A 62 -10.14 17.28 -5.65
C ALA A 62 -10.07 18.48 -6.61
N ALA A 63 -10.88 19.50 -6.38
CA ALA A 63 -10.89 20.72 -7.20
C ALA A 63 -9.56 21.48 -7.17
N ASN A 64 -8.85 21.48 -6.04
CA ASN A 64 -7.56 22.15 -5.89
C ASN A 64 -6.45 21.49 -6.72
N ILE A 65 -6.57 20.20 -7.00
CA ILE A 65 -5.58 19.41 -7.74
C ILE A 65 -6.02 19.08 -9.18
N GLY A 66 -7.11 19.69 -9.67
CA GLY A 66 -7.60 19.50 -11.03
C GLY A 66 -8.21 18.12 -11.31
N LEU A 67 -8.67 17.41 -10.29
CA LEU A 67 -9.35 16.12 -10.38
C LEU A 67 -10.85 16.26 -10.08
N LYS A 68 -11.65 15.35 -10.64
CA LYS A 68 -13.02 15.14 -10.16
C LYS A 68 -12.96 14.27 -8.89
N SER A 69 -13.79 14.52 -7.90
CA SER A 69 -13.85 13.74 -6.65
C SER A 69 -14.20 12.25 -6.87
N THR A 70 -14.72 11.92 -8.06
CA THR A 70 -15.05 10.56 -8.52
C THR A 70 -13.88 9.84 -9.17
N PHE A 71 -12.64 10.29 -8.98
CA PHE A 71 -11.47 9.65 -9.59
C PHE A 71 -11.42 8.14 -9.27
N THR A 72 -10.97 7.37 -10.26
CA THR A 72 -10.75 5.92 -10.12
C THR A 72 -9.37 5.64 -9.53
N ILE A 73 -9.28 4.61 -8.70
CA ILE A 73 -8.01 4.12 -8.16
C ILE A 73 -7.64 2.84 -8.92
N TYR A 74 -6.52 2.88 -9.65
CA TYR A 74 -6.00 1.75 -10.38
C TYR A 74 -5.27 0.79 -9.46
N ASP A 75 -5.61 -0.50 -9.57
CA ASP A 75 -4.84 -1.55 -8.91
C ASP A 75 -3.56 -1.89 -9.71
N SER A 76 -2.72 -2.77 -9.16
CA SER A 76 -1.46 -3.16 -9.82
C SER A 76 -1.67 -3.80 -11.21
N ALA A 77 -2.82 -4.42 -11.46
CA ALA A 77 -3.12 -5.00 -12.77
C ALA A 77 -3.56 -3.92 -13.77
N ASP A 78 -4.35 -2.96 -13.33
CA ASP A 78 -4.77 -1.80 -14.13
C ASP A 78 -3.55 -0.94 -14.50
N SER A 79 -2.67 -0.66 -13.53
CA SER A 79 -1.42 0.07 -13.72
C SER A 79 -0.48 -0.65 -14.70
N LEU A 80 -0.30 -1.96 -14.54
CA LEU A 80 0.53 -2.76 -15.45
C LEU A 80 -0.02 -2.77 -16.88
N ARG A 81 -1.34 -2.86 -17.03
CA ARG A 81 -2.00 -2.79 -18.35
C ARG A 81 -1.75 -1.44 -19.02
N LEU A 82 -1.88 -0.34 -18.27
CA LEU A 82 -1.63 0.99 -18.80
C LEU A 82 -0.17 1.17 -19.20
N VAL A 83 0.79 0.78 -18.34
CA VAL A 83 2.22 0.83 -18.66
C VAL A 83 2.56 -0.04 -19.89
N THR A 84 1.94 -1.22 -20.01
CA THR A 84 2.12 -2.09 -21.19
C THR A 84 1.64 -1.40 -22.47
N THR A 85 0.51 -0.71 -22.40
CA THR A 85 -0.03 0.04 -23.53
C THR A 85 0.88 1.20 -23.91
N VAL A 86 1.37 1.97 -22.95
CA VAL A 86 2.29 3.08 -23.17
C VAL A 86 3.62 2.59 -23.74
N ALA A 87 4.22 1.52 -23.16
CA ALA A 87 5.46 0.95 -23.64
C ALA A 87 5.37 0.47 -25.10
N LYS A 88 4.23 -0.13 -25.48
CA LYS A 88 3.96 -0.55 -26.86
C LYS A 88 3.90 0.65 -27.84
N GLN A 89 3.34 1.78 -27.43
CA GLN A 89 3.28 3.00 -28.26
C GLN A 89 4.64 3.65 -28.46
N HIS A 90 5.53 3.52 -27.47
CA HIS A 90 6.95 3.88 -27.60
C HIS A 90 7.78 2.84 -28.37
N GLU A 91 7.14 1.82 -28.97
CA GLU A 91 7.80 0.74 -29.72
C GLU A 91 8.90 0.03 -28.93
N LEU A 92 8.77 -0.04 -27.59
CA LEU A 92 9.75 -0.68 -26.73
C LEU A 92 9.65 -2.21 -26.82
N ASP A 93 10.79 -2.89 -27.05
CA ASP A 93 10.86 -4.35 -27.04
C ASP A 93 10.59 -4.89 -25.61
N PRO A 94 9.51 -5.69 -25.40
CA PRO A 94 9.16 -6.19 -24.07
C PRO A 94 10.22 -7.13 -23.44
N LYS A 95 11.11 -7.73 -24.24
CA LYS A 95 12.20 -8.55 -23.74
C LYS A 95 13.29 -7.71 -23.08
N ARG A 96 13.53 -6.51 -23.61
CA ARG A 96 14.52 -5.56 -23.09
C ARG A 96 13.89 -4.60 -22.07
N PHE A 97 12.66 -4.16 -22.30
CA PHE A 97 11.93 -3.20 -21.50
C PHE A 97 10.64 -3.83 -20.94
N ALA A 98 10.81 -4.81 -20.05
CA ALA A 98 9.67 -5.51 -19.47
C ALA A 98 8.71 -4.55 -18.77
N PRO A 99 7.41 -4.50 -19.12
CA PRO A 99 6.44 -3.54 -18.55
C PRO A 99 6.39 -3.57 -17.02
N LYS A 100 6.55 -4.76 -16.43
CA LYS A 100 6.58 -4.90 -14.97
C LYS A 100 7.81 -4.22 -14.35
N ALA A 101 8.96 -4.28 -15.01
CA ALA A 101 10.18 -3.62 -14.53
C ALA A 101 10.07 -2.10 -14.67
N LEU A 102 9.48 -1.60 -15.78
CA LEU A 102 9.18 -0.19 -15.97
C LEU A 102 8.23 0.32 -14.86
N LEU A 103 7.13 -0.39 -14.61
CA LEU A 103 6.17 -0.05 -13.55
C LEU A 103 6.84 -0.03 -12.17
N ASN A 104 7.66 -1.03 -11.84
CA ASN A 104 8.36 -1.08 -10.56
C ASN A 104 9.30 0.13 -10.39
N ARG A 105 10.00 0.55 -11.46
CA ARG A 105 10.88 1.72 -11.39
C ARG A 105 10.08 3.02 -11.22
N ILE A 106 8.96 3.16 -11.94
CA ILE A 106 8.05 4.31 -11.80
C ILE A 106 7.49 4.36 -10.37
N SER A 107 7.05 3.24 -9.82
CA SER A 107 6.59 3.15 -8.43
C SER A 107 7.66 3.58 -7.43
N SER A 108 8.91 3.13 -7.61
CA SER A 108 10.04 3.57 -6.77
C SER A 108 10.23 5.08 -6.83
N LEU A 109 10.21 5.68 -8.02
CA LEU A 109 10.36 7.13 -8.20
C LEU A 109 9.21 7.91 -7.53
N LYS A 110 7.97 7.46 -7.68
CA LYS A 110 6.81 8.08 -7.01
C LYS A 110 6.92 8.00 -5.48
N ASN A 111 7.38 6.88 -4.94
CA ASN A 111 7.60 6.71 -3.50
C ASN A 111 8.73 7.60 -2.96
N GLU A 112 9.65 8.03 -3.82
CA GLU A 112 10.71 8.99 -3.53
C GLU A 112 10.30 10.43 -3.86
N LEU A 113 9.03 10.67 -4.30
CA LEU A 113 8.50 11.97 -4.73
C LEU A 113 9.28 12.58 -5.92
N VAL A 114 9.87 11.74 -6.77
CA VAL A 114 10.58 12.18 -7.99
C VAL A 114 9.61 12.16 -9.16
N GLU A 115 9.31 13.34 -9.69
CA GLU A 115 8.43 13.52 -10.85
C GLU A 115 9.10 13.04 -12.16
N ALA A 116 8.28 12.79 -13.19
CA ALA A 116 8.75 12.27 -14.48
C ALA A 116 9.78 13.20 -15.15
N ASP A 117 9.57 14.53 -15.06
CA ASP A 117 10.46 15.51 -15.68
C ASP A 117 11.76 15.67 -14.88
N ASP A 118 11.68 15.65 -13.55
CA ASP A 118 12.86 15.68 -12.67
C ASP A 118 13.73 14.44 -12.90
N TYR A 119 13.11 13.26 -12.98
CA TYR A 119 13.83 12.04 -13.31
C TYR A 119 14.49 12.12 -14.70
N ALA A 120 13.76 12.60 -15.72
CA ALA A 120 14.30 12.75 -17.06
C ALA A 120 15.55 13.65 -17.10
N ALA A 121 15.60 14.69 -16.28
CA ALA A 121 16.74 15.59 -16.17
C ALA A 121 17.98 14.93 -15.58
N THR A 122 17.83 13.84 -14.80
CA THR A 122 18.95 13.10 -14.18
C THR A 122 19.47 11.96 -15.06
N VAL A 123 18.75 11.58 -16.12
CA VAL A 123 19.11 10.46 -16.98
C VAL A 123 20.26 10.80 -17.90
N ALA A 124 21.35 10.02 -17.85
CA ALA A 124 22.50 10.22 -18.71
C ALA A 124 22.15 9.97 -20.21
N GLU A 125 22.79 10.71 -21.12
CA GLU A 125 22.59 10.56 -22.57
C GLU A 125 22.81 9.11 -23.08
N GLY A 126 23.73 8.39 -22.45
CA GLY A 126 24.08 7.01 -22.78
C GLY A 126 23.20 5.93 -22.12
N ASP A 127 22.17 6.29 -21.34
CA ASP A 127 21.29 5.34 -20.66
C ASP A 127 19.94 5.13 -21.39
N PRO A 128 19.85 4.10 -22.26
CA PRO A 128 18.61 3.82 -22.97
C PRO A 128 17.49 3.31 -22.06
N TRP A 129 17.82 2.66 -20.91
CA TRP A 129 16.83 2.22 -19.94
C TRP A 129 16.21 3.41 -19.22
N GLY A 130 17.04 4.31 -18.67
CA GLY A 130 16.56 5.52 -18.00
C GLY A 130 15.70 6.39 -18.90
N ARG A 131 16.08 6.56 -20.19
CA ARG A 131 15.25 7.30 -21.17
C ARG A 131 13.90 6.63 -21.42
N ALA A 132 13.89 5.30 -21.54
CA ALA A 132 12.63 4.56 -21.71
C ALA A 132 11.72 4.72 -20.48
N VAL A 133 12.27 4.61 -19.27
CA VAL A 133 11.54 4.85 -18.03
C VAL A 133 10.96 6.26 -17.99
N ALA A 134 11.76 7.29 -18.30
CA ALA A 134 11.33 8.70 -18.28
C ALA A 134 10.19 8.96 -19.27
N ALA A 135 10.30 8.45 -20.50
CA ALA A 135 9.27 8.60 -21.53
C ALA A 135 7.97 7.90 -21.11
N VAL A 136 8.07 6.63 -20.68
CA VAL A 136 6.90 5.85 -20.21
C VAL A 136 6.27 6.48 -18.98
N TYR A 137 7.06 6.97 -18.03
CA TYR A 137 6.54 7.60 -16.81
C TYR A 137 5.73 8.86 -17.13
N ARG A 138 6.26 9.73 -18.00
CA ARG A 138 5.55 10.95 -18.42
C ARG A 138 4.19 10.62 -19.05
N ASP A 139 4.16 9.71 -20.01
CA ASP A 139 2.92 9.36 -20.72
C ASP A 139 1.96 8.57 -19.82
N TYR A 140 2.47 7.72 -18.95
CA TYR A 140 1.68 7.01 -17.95
C TYR A 140 0.94 7.98 -17.03
N THR A 141 1.64 8.98 -16.47
CA THR A 141 1.07 9.99 -15.60
C THR A 141 0.05 10.86 -16.35
N ALA A 142 0.37 11.26 -17.58
CA ALA A 142 -0.56 12.04 -18.42
C ALA A 142 -1.88 11.28 -18.67
N ARG A 143 -1.82 9.98 -18.94
CA ARG A 143 -3.00 9.14 -19.16
C ARG A 143 -3.81 8.90 -17.90
N LEU A 144 -3.17 8.72 -16.76
CA LEU A 144 -3.87 8.65 -15.48
C LEU A 144 -4.68 9.93 -15.24
N ARG A 145 -4.08 11.12 -15.45
CA ARG A 145 -4.76 12.41 -15.33
C ARG A 145 -5.93 12.55 -16.31
N GLN A 146 -5.72 12.16 -17.56
CA GLN A 146 -6.76 12.19 -18.60
C GLN A 146 -7.94 11.29 -18.27
N ALA A 147 -7.68 10.11 -17.71
CA ALA A 147 -8.69 9.14 -17.27
C ALA A 147 -9.34 9.50 -15.92
N ASN A 148 -9.01 10.64 -15.33
CA ASN A 148 -9.38 10.98 -13.95
C ASN A 148 -9.12 9.78 -13.01
N ALA A 149 -7.90 9.26 -13.05
CA ALA A 149 -7.47 8.10 -12.29
C ALA A 149 -6.15 8.38 -11.57
N LEU A 150 -5.93 7.70 -10.46
CA LEU A 150 -4.70 7.67 -9.69
C LEU A 150 -4.30 6.21 -9.44
N ASP A 151 -3.02 5.90 -9.40
CA ASP A 151 -2.56 4.63 -8.85
C ASP A 151 -2.34 4.72 -7.32
N PHE A 152 -1.90 3.62 -6.71
CA PHE A 152 -1.68 3.61 -5.25
C PHE A 152 -0.58 4.57 -4.81
N ASP A 153 0.49 4.71 -5.59
CA ASP A 153 1.61 5.59 -5.24
C ASP A 153 1.21 7.06 -5.37
N ASP A 154 0.38 7.38 -6.37
CA ASP A 154 -0.18 8.74 -6.54
C ASP A 154 -1.01 9.19 -5.35
N LEU A 155 -1.69 8.28 -4.64
CA LEU A 155 -2.52 8.67 -3.51
C LEU A 155 -1.72 9.41 -2.44
N ILE A 156 -0.53 8.92 -2.13
CA ILE A 156 0.34 9.58 -1.16
C ILE A 156 1.06 10.77 -1.79
N GLY A 157 1.70 10.58 -2.94
CA GLY A 157 2.46 11.64 -3.64
C GLY A 157 1.61 12.86 -3.92
N MET A 158 0.42 12.70 -4.52
CA MET A 158 -0.50 13.82 -4.78
C MET A 158 -1.00 14.50 -3.51
N THR A 159 -1.14 13.78 -2.38
CA THR A 159 -1.48 14.41 -1.10
C THR A 159 -0.34 15.29 -0.59
N VAL A 160 0.91 14.84 -0.73
CA VAL A 160 2.10 15.62 -0.40
C VAL A 160 2.16 16.88 -1.27
N HIS A 161 2.09 16.72 -2.59
CA HIS A 161 2.15 17.83 -3.55
C HIS A 161 1.01 18.84 -3.32
N MET A 162 -0.19 18.36 -3.02
CA MET A 162 -1.32 19.22 -2.67
C MET A 162 -1.02 20.08 -1.45
N PHE A 163 -0.48 19.52 -0.40
CA PHE A 163 -0.16 20.25 0.81
C PHE A 163 0.98 21.24 0.61
N GLU A 164 1.95 20.91 -0.22
CA GLU A 164 3.05 21.82 -0.58
C GLU A 164 2.60 22.96 -1.49
N ALA A 165 1.73 22.66 -2.46
CA ALA A 165 1.22 23.68 -3.40
C ALA A 165 0.15 24.58 -2.80
N PHE A 166 -0.58 24.12 -1.78
CA PHE A 166 -1.70 24.85 -1.16
C PHE A 166 -1.53 24.98 0.37
N PRO A 167 -0.67 25.86 0.87
CA PRO A 167 -0.41 26.03 2.31
C PRO A 167 -1.66 26.27 3.15
N ARG A 168 -2.66 26.96 2.63
CA ARG A 168 -3.95 27.17 3.32
C ARG A 168 -4.74 25.87 3.52
N VAL A 169 -4.63 24.93 2.59
CA VAL A 169 -5.25 23.61 2.74
C VAL A 169 -4.57 22.86 3.87
N LEU A 170 -3.23 22.84 3.87
CA LEU A 170 -2.45 22.22 4.95
C LEU A 170 -2.77 22.84 6.32
N ASP A 171 -2.86 24.17 6.40
CA ASP A 171 -3.24 24.87 7.64
C ASP A 171 -4.58 24.40 8.19
N ASN A 172 -5.58 24.19 7.33
CA ASN A 172 -6.88 23.68 7.75
C ASN A 172 -6.77 22.28 8.37
N TYR A 173 -5.94 21.40 7.77
CA TYR A 173 -5.74 20.05 8.30
C TYR A 173 -4.85 20.03 9.54
N ARG A 174 -3.86 20.92 9.70
CA ARG A 174 -3.09 21.10 10.92
C ARG A 174 -3.95 21.59 12.10
N ARG A 175 -4.87 22.54 11.84
CA ARG A 175 -5.86 22.97 12.85
C ARG A 175 -6.80 21.86 13.25
N ARG A 176 -7.15 20.97 12.32
CA ARG A 176 -8.01 19.84 12.58
C ARG A 176 -7.29 18.72 13.31
N PHE A 177 -6.13 18.29 12.84
CA PHE A 177 -5.38 17.14 13.37
C PHE A 177 -4.33 17.61 14.37
N ARG A 178 -4.79 17.88 15.57
CA ARG A 178 -3.92 18.33 16.67
C ARG A 178 -3.04 17.21 17.23
N HIS A 179 -3.39 15.95 17.00
CA HIS A 179 -2.65 14.78 17.38
C HIS A 179 -2.60 13.80 16.20
N VAL A 180 -1.38 13.52 15.76
CA VAL A 180 -1.08 12.56 14.70
C VAL A 180 -0.38 11.37 15.34
N LEU A 181 -0.97 10.19 15.21
CA LEU A 181 -0.40 8.94 15.72
C LEU A 181 -0.12 8.01 14.56
N VAL A 182 1.08 7.45 14.49
CA VAL A 182 1.51 6.54 13.42
C VAL A 182 2.04 5.26 14.02
N ASP A 183 1.46 4.14 13.61
CA ASP A 183 1.89 2.80 13.98
C ASP A 183 2.74 2.18 12.87
N GLU A 184 3.62 1.23 13.22
CA GLU A 184 4.55 0.56 12.31
C GLU A 184 5.43 1.55 11.52
N TYR A 185 5.94 2.56 12.23
CA TYR A 185 6.64 3.69 11.59
C TYR A 185 7.90 3.28 10.81
N GLN A 186 8.54 2.16 11.16
CA GLN A 186 9.70 1.60 10.46
C GLN A 186 9.40 1.15 9.02
N ASP A 187 8.13 0.94 8.69
CA ASP A 187 7.70 0.50 7.36
C ASP A 187 7.30 1.65 6.43
N THR A 188 7.48 2.90 6.87
CA THR A 188 7.16 4.08 6.07
C THR A 188 8.19 4.30 4.95
N ASN A 189 7.70 4.69 3.77
CA ASN A 189 8.53 5.18 2.68
C ASN A 189 8.70 6.71 2.75
N HIS A 190 9.53 7.27 1.86
CA HIS A 190 9.83 8.71 1.85
C HIS A 190 8.57 9.58 1.68
N ALA A 191 7.66 9.22 0.77
CA ALA A 191 6.43 9.99 0.55
C ALA A 191 5.51 9.99 1.80
N GLN A 192 5.39 8.85 2.50
CA GLN A 192 4.65 8.75 3.76
C GLN A 192 5.31 9.55 4.88
N TYR A 193 6.63 9.47 4.99
CA TYR A 193 7.40 10.30 5.91
C TYR A 193 7.17 11.80 5.64
N ARG A 194 7.26 12.24 4.38
CA ARG A 194 7.02 13.63 4.01
C ARG A 194 5.59 14.08 4.35
N LEU A 195 4.59 13.24 4.12
CA LEU A 195 3.21 13.51 4.54
C LEU A 195 3.08 13.73 6.05
N ILE A 196 3.74 12.90 6.86
CA ILE A 196 3.76 13.06 8.33
C ILE A 196 4.44 14.38 8.70
N ARG A 197 5.60 14.68 8.10
CA ARG A 197 6.32 15.95 8.31
C ARG A 197 5.45 17.17 8.01
N LEU A 198 4.69 17.13 6.91
CA LEU A 198 3.77 18.22 6.56
C LEU A 198 2.68 18.41 7.59
N LEU A 199 2.14 17.33 8.16
CA LEU A 199 1.07 17.39 9.17
C LEU A 199 1.56 17.74 10.59
N ALA A 200 2.81 17.40 10.92
CA ALA A 200 3.38 17.52 12.28
C ALA A 200 4.58 18.48 12.37
N GLY A 201 4.97 19.10 11.27
CA GLY A 201 6.15 20.00 11.23
C GLY A 201 5.88 21.40 11.83
N PRO A 202 6.92 22.22 11.95
CA PRO A 202 6.81 23.56 12.51
C PRO A 202 5.97 24.50 11.63
N ALA A 203 5.53 25.62 12.19
CA ALA A 203 4.97 26.71 11.42
C ALA A 203 6.06 27.28 10.48
N GLY A 204 5.68 27.72 9.28
CA GLY A 204 6.61 28.21 8.26
C GLY A 204 7.23 27.10 7.40
N ASP A 205 6.96 25.83 7.66
CA ASP A 205 7.39 24.69 6.83
C ASP A 205 6.17 23.85 6.40
N PRO A 206 5.81 23.84 5.08
CA PRO A 206 6.36 24.67 3.99
C PRO A 206 6.04 26.18 4.12
N GLU A 207 6.69 27.00 3.31
CA GLU A 207 6.47 28.44 3.29
C GLU A 207 4.99 28.79 3.10
N GLY A 208 4.51 29.77 3.86
CA GLY A 208 3.10 30.20 3.84
C GLY A 208 2.18 29.40 4.76
N VAL A 209 2.67 28.40 5.50
CA VAL A 209 1.91 27.67 6.52
C VAL A 209 2.07 28.37 7.87
N GLU A 210 0.98 28.87 8.41
CA GLU A 210 0.99 29.65 9.68
C GLU A 210 0.79 28.77 10.92
N THR A 211 0.05 27.69 10.78
CA THR A 211 -0.32 26.81 11.89
C THR A 211 0.78 25.80 12.18
N PRO A 212 1.26 25.67 13.42
CA PRO A 212 2.16 24.59 13.80
C PRO A 212 1.45 23.24 13.62
N GLY A 213 2.20 22.21 13.25
CA GLY A 213 1.70 20.86 13.10
C GLY A 213 1.16 20.26 14.38
N GLY A 214 0.45 19.16 14.25
CA GLY A 214 -0.08 18.40 15.39
C GLY A 214 1.03 17.73 16.20
N GLU A 215 0.77 17.46 17.47
CA GLU A 215 1.64 16.63 18.30
C GLU A 215 1.78 15.23 17.67
N LEU A 216 3.02 14.82 17.34
CA LEU A 216 3.32 13.55 16.71
C LEU A 216 3.64 12.48 17.75
N THR A 217 3.01 11.33 17.61
CA THR A 217 3.36 10.11 18.35
C THR A 217 3.57 8.98 17.36
N VAL A 218 4.77 8.43 17.29
CA VAL A 218 5.08 7.28 16.44
C VAL A 218 5.35 6.05 17.29
N VAL A 219 4.95 4.89 16.80
CA VAL A 219 5.26 3.59 17.37
C VAL A 219 5.86 2.74 16.28
N GLY A 220 6.96 2.05 16.59
CA GLY A 220 7.64 1.20 15.63
C GLY A 220 8.78 0.41 16.25
N ASP A 221 9.28 -0.51 15.47
CA ASP A 221 10.37 -1.38 15.82
C ASP A 221 11.35 -1.52 14.64
N SER A 222 12.51 -0.88 14.74
CA SER A 222 13.53 -0.94 13.67
C SER A 222 13.98 -2.38 13.35
N ASP A 223 13.90 -3.30 14.32
CA ASP A 223 14.23 -4.71 14.12
C ASP A 223 13.18 -5.47 13.29
N GLN A 224 11.98 -4.89 13.11
CA GLN A 224 10.88 -5.45 12.31
C GLN A 224 10.73 -4.78 10.94
N SER A 225 11.66 -3.95 10.52
CA SER A 225 11.63 -3.34 9.18
C SER A 225 11.92 -4.38 8.09
N ILE A 226 10.86 -4.97 7.52
CA ILE A 226 10.93 -6.03 6.52
C ILE A 226 10.34 -5.64 5.17
N TYR A 227 9.92 -4.38 4.98
CA TYR A 227 9.28 -3.88 3.75
C TYR A 227 10.19 -2.98 2.88
N ALA A 228 11.52 -3.09 3.02
CA ALA A 228 12.45 -2.35 2.15
C ALA A 228 12.21 -2.63 0.65
N PHE A 229 11.81 -3.86 0.28
CA PHE A 229 11.45 -4.23 -1.09
C PHE A 229 10.15 -3.55 -1.61
N ARG A 230 9.41 -2.87 -0.73
CA ARG A 230 8.23 -2.03 -1.04
C ARG A 230 8.53 -0.53 -0.86
N GLY A 231 9.79 -0.16 -0.75
CA GLY A 231 10.21 1.23 -0.60
C GLY A 231 10.23 1.76 0.82
N ALA A 232 10.03 0.91 1.86
CA ALA A 232 10.22 1.34 3.24
C ALA A 232 11.67 1.76 3.48
N ASP A 233 11.85 2.87 4.19
CA ASP A 233 13.16 3.40 4.54
C ASP A 233 13.35 3.39 6.07
N ILE A 234 14.21 2.49 6.52
CA ILE A 234 14.53 2.35 7.95
C ILE A 234 15.09 3.64 8.57
N ARG A 235 15.68 4.52 7.76
CA ARG A 235 16.19 5.81 8.25
C ARG A 235 15.11 6.65 8.89
N ASN A 236 13.87 6.56 8.43
CA ASN A 236 12.74 7.29 9.01
C ASN A 236 12.57 7.05 10.51
N ILE A 237 12.83 5.84 11.01
CA ILE A 237 12.76 5.56 12.45
C ILE A 237 14.10 5.71 13.15
N VAL A 238 15.22 5.41 12.45
CA VAL A 238 16.56 5.48 13.04
C VAL A 238 16.95 6.95 13.27
N GLU A 239 16.65 7.83 12.32
CA GLU A 239 16.99 9.25 12.35
C GLU A 239 15.89 10.14 12.93
N PHE A 240 14.80 9.54 13.46
CA PHE A 240 13.62 10.25 13.96
C PHE A 240 13.95 11.37 14.94
N GLU A 241 14.90 11.15 15.87
CA GLU A 241 15.32 12.14 16.86
C GLU A 241 16.14 13.29 16.26
N GLN A 242 16.71 13.10 15.06
CA GLN A 242 17.38 14.17 14.32
C GLN A 242 16.35 15.09 13.66
N ASP A 243 15.26 14.50 13.16
CA ASP A 243 14.17 15.22 12.51
C ASP A 243 13.23 15.91 13.51
N PHE A 244 13.09 15.33 14.70
CA PHE A 244 12.24 15.81 15.80
C PHE A 244 13.08 15.91 17.07
N THR A 245 13.80 17.01 17.20
CA THR A 245 14.83 17.20 18.25
C THR A 245 14.29 17.26 19.68
N ASP A 246 12.99 17.49 19.84
CA ASP A 246 12.27 17.51 21.12
C ASP A 246 11.57 16.17 21.42
N ALA A 247 11.81 15.15 20.60
CA ALA A 247 11.20 13.84 20.77
C ALA A 247 11.63 13.14 22.06
N VAL A 248 10.68 12.50 22.72
CA VAL A 248 10.92 11.64 23.88
C VAL A 248 10.76 10.21 23.49
N THR A 249 11.84 9.44 23.55
CA THR A 249 11.85 8.02 23.21
C THR A 249 11.58 7.15 24.45
N ILE A 250 10.55 6.31 24.36
CA ILE A 250 10.18 5.35 25.39
C ILE A 250 10.32 3.93 24.82
N LYS A 251 11.16 3.08 25.44
CA LYS A 251 11.35 1.69 25.05
C LYS A 251 10.29 0.79 25.70
N LEU A 252 9.59 -0.01 24.89
CA LEU A 252 8.63 -1.00 25.34
C LEU A 252 9.27 -2.39 25.21
N GLU A 253 10.04 -2.83 26.21
CA GLU A 253 10.84 -4.05 26.15
C GLU A 253 10.11 -5.28 26.73
N GLN A 254 9.04 -5.08 27.52
CA GLN A 254 8.24 -6.22 27.99
C GLN A 254 7.33 -6.73 26.88
N ASN A 255 7.48 -8.02 26.57
CA ASN A 255 6.65 -8.75 25.63
C ASN A 255 5.56 -9.52 26.37
N TYR A 256 4.36 -9.55 25.79
CA TYR A 256 3.16 -10.23 26.35
C TYR A 256 2.63 -11.31 25.40
N ARG A 257 3.38 -11.64 24.35
CA ARG A 257 2.96 -12.59 23.31
C ARG A 257 3.65 -13.93 23.44
N SER A 258 4.95 -13.90 23.69
CA SER A 258 5.84 -15.07 23.57
C SER A 258 6.49 -15.42 24.89
N THR A 259 6.85 -16.72 25.04
CA THR A 259 7.68 -17.21 26.14
C THR A 259 9.14 -16.77 25.98
N GLN A 260 9.93 -16.84 27.05
CA GLN A 260 11.31 -16.35 27.08
C GLN A 260 12.23 -17.09 26.09
N THR A 261 12.07 -18.41 25.93
CA THR A 261 12.84 -19.20 24.96
C THR A 261 12.71 -18.67 23.54
N ILE A 262 11.50 -18.26 23.11
CA ILE A 262 11.28 -17.64 21.80
C ILE A 262 11.97 -16.28 21.71
N LEU A 263 11.84 -15.47 22.76
CA LEU A 263 12.46 -14.13 22.80
C LEU A 263 13.99 -14.20 22.82
N ASP A 264 14.56 -15.15 23.52
CA ASP A 264 16.03 -15.33 23.55
C ASP A 264 16.57 -15.74 22.19
N ALA A 265 15.88 -16.63 21.47
CA ALA A 265 16.24 -16.97 20.09
C ALA A 265 16.13 -15.76 19.16
N ALA A 266 15.05 -14.99 19.27
CA ALA A 266 14.84 -13.77 18.48
C ALA A 266 15.89 -12.70 18.78
N ASN A 267 16.19 -12.46 20.07
CA ASN A 267 17.25 -11.54 20.50
C ASN A 267 18.60 -11.96 19.95
N ALA A 268 18.96 -13.25 20.02
CA ALA A 268 20.24 -13.78 19.54
C ALA A 268 20.41 -13.63 18.01
N VAL A 269 19.33 -13.75 17.24
CA VAL A 269 19.35 -13.53 15.79
C VAL A 269 19.54 -12.05 15.48
N ILE A 270 18.75 -11.18 16.11
CA ILE A 270 18.73 -9.76 15.76
C ILE A 270 19.94 -9.00 16.29
N GLU A 271 20.59 -9.45 17.33
CA GLU A 271 21.83 -8.87 17.86
C GLU A 271 22.97 -8.83 16.84
N ARG A 272 22.90 -9.66 15.78
CA ARG A 272 23.90 -9.70 14.70
C ARG A 272 23.72 -8.62 13.65
N ASN A 273 22.63 -7.87 13.68
CA ASN A 273 22.42 -6.76 12.75
C ASN A 273 23.30 -5.56 13.12
N PRO A 274 24.06 -4.97 12.16
CA PRO A 274 24.81 -3.74 12.40
C PRO A 274 23.85 -2.57 12.65
N ASP A 275 24.36 -1.52 13.28
CA ASP A 275 23.68 -0.22 13.47
C ASP A 275 22.34 -0.28 14.23
N ARG A 276 22.16 -1.33 15.00
CA ARG A 276 20.96 -1.57 15.80
C ARG A 276 20.90 -0.69 17.04
N ARG A 277 19.75 -0.08 17.34
CA ARG A 277 19.48 0.52 18.67
C ARG A 277 19.31 -0.59 19.69
N PRO A 278 20.15 -0.65 20.76
CA PRO A 278 20.09 -1.74 21.73
C PRO A 278 18.73 -1.78 22.45
N LYS A 279 18.08 -2.91 22.37
CA LYS A 279 16.91 -3.29 23.19
C LYS A 279 16.96 -4.79 23.41
N ARG A 280 16.35 -5.27 24.48
CA ARG A 280 16.23 -6.69 24.77
C ARG A 280 14.81 -7.01 25.21
N LEU A 281 14.12 -7.81 24.42
CA LEU A 281 12.78 -8.25 24.78
C LEU A 281 12.85 -9.27 25.90
N TRP A 282 11.96 -9.11 26.87
CA TRP A 282 11.76 -10.04 27.98
C TRP A 282 10.27 -10.24 28.26
N THR A 283 9.90 -11.33 28.93
CA THR A 283 8.51 -11.63 29.27
C THR A 283 8.37 -12.11 30.70
N ALA A 284 7.16 -11.99 31.26
CA ALA A 284 6.76 -12.60 32.53
C ALA A 284 6.09 -13.99 32.36
N GLU A 285 5.90 -14.46 31.09
CA GLU A 285 5.21 -15.72 30.78
C GLU A 285 6.08 -16.98 31.00
N GLY A 286 7.32 -16.83 31.51
CA GLY A 286 8.24 -17.91 31.77
C GLY A 286 8.97 -18.44 30.54
N GLU A 287 9.74 -19.51 30.70
CA GLU A 287 10.65 -20.06 29.66
C GLU A 287 9.89 -20.65 28.47
N GLY A 288 8.83 -21.41 28.72
CA GLY A 288 8.11 -22.16 27.69
C GLY A 288 8.89 -23.40 27.14
N PRO A 289 8.31 -24.07 26.14
CA PRO A 289 8.94 -25.26 25.55
C PRO A 289 10.15 -24.86 24.68
N ALA A 290 11.04 -25.86 24.49
CA ALA A 290 12.20 -25.72 23.61
C ALA A 290 11.76 -25.58 22.15
N ILE A 291 12.54 -24.80 21.37
CA ILE A 291 12.37 -24.68 19.91
C ILE A 291 12.85 -25.99 19.26
N VAL A 292 12.02 -26.55 18.40
CA VAL A 292 12.33 -27.79 17.66
C VAL A 292 12.76 -27.46 16.25
N GLY A 293 13.93 -27.93 15.85
CA GLY A 293 14.41 -27.86 14.47
C GLY A 293 14.22 -29.20 13.76
N TYR A 294 13.71 -29.19 12.53
CA TYR A 294 13.57 -30.37 11.68
C TYR A 294 14.08 -30.09 10.28
N ALA A 295 14.95 -30.96 9.77
CA ALA A 295 15.43 -30.89 8.38
C ALA A 295 14.85 -32.08 7.60
N ALA A 296 13.95 -31.79 6.68
CA ALA A 296 13.32 -32.78 5.81
C ALA A 296 14.16 -33.06 4.56
N GLU A 297 14.00 -34.23 3.97
CA GLU A 297 14.63 -34.59 2.70
C GLU A 297 14.03 -33.82 1.51
N ASN A 298 12.75 -33.49 1.57
CA ASN A 298 12.02 -32.76 0.54
C ASN A 298 10.76 -32.10 1.14
N GLU A 299 10.08 -31.31 0.32
CA GLU A 299 8.87 -30.56 0.71
C GLU A 299 7.71 -31.45 1.13
N SER A 300 7.61 -32.68 0.61
CA SER A 300 6.56 -33.63 0.99
C SER A 300 6.83 -34.22 2.39
N ALA A 301 8.08 -34.52 2.71
CA ALA A 301 8.48 -34.99 4.04
C ALA A 301 8.33 -33.87 5.09
N GLU A 302 8.66 -32.63 4.73
CA GLU A 302 8.40 -31.45 5.57
C GLU A 302 6.91 -31.29 5.89
N ALA A 303 6.07 -31.32 4.86
CA ALA A 303 4.62 -31.19 5.03
C ALA A 303 4.00 -32.34 5.85
N GLU A 304 4.51 -33.56 5.68
CA GLU A 304 4.10 -34.74 6.47
C GLU A 304 4.47 -34.57 7.94
N TRP A 305 5.70 -34.11 8.23
CA TRP A 305 6.14 -33.85 9.59
C TRP A 305 5.31 -32.77 10.27
N ILE A 306 5.01 -31.67 9.55
CA ILE A 306 4.16 -30.58 10.06
C ILE A 306 2.75 -31.10 10.39
N ALA A 307 2.12 -31.83 9.47
CA ALA A 307 0.79 -32.37 9.67
C ALA A 307 0.73 -33.34 10.83
N THR A 308 1.73 -34.26 10.94
CA THR A 308 1.86 -35.19 12.06
C THR A 308 2.07 -34.48 13.40
N THR A 309 2.84 -33.39 13.39
CA THR A 309 3.06 -32.57 14.59
C THR A 309 1.78 -31.88 15.04
N ILE A 310 0.98 -31.37 14.09
CA ILE A 310 -0.32 -30.73 14.40
C ILE A 310 -1.28 -31.75 15.01
N ASP A 311 -1.40 -32.95 14.43
CA ASP A 311 -2.22 -34.05 14.99
C ASP A 311 -1.80 -34.39 16.42
N ARG A 312 -0.49 -34.58 16.64
CA ARG A 312 0.04 -34.85 17.97
C ARG A 312 -0.28 -33.75 18.98
N LEU A 313 -0.07 -32.49 18.62
CA LEU A 313 -0.39 -31.33 19.48
C LEU A 313 -1.89 -31.25 19.80
N GLN A 314 -2.74 -31.67 18.87
CA GLN A 314 -4.18 -31.72 19.09
C GLN A 314 -4.53 -32.84 20.08
N ASP A 315 -3.97 -34.04 19.87
CA ASP A 315 -4.32 -35.23 20.64
C ASP A 315 -3.71 -35.22 22.07
N GLU A 316 -2.45 -34.77 22.21
CA GLU A 316 -1.72 -34.80 23.47
C GLU A 316 -1.91 -33.51 24.28
N ASP A 317 -1.89 -32.35 23.63
CA ASP A 317 -1.89 -31.03 24.29
C ASP A 317 -3.21 -30.26 24.16
N GLY A 318 -4.18 -30.82 23.42
CA GLY A 318 -5.50 -30.19 23.20
C GLY A 318 -5.43 -28.89 22.37
N ILE A 319 -4.36 -28.65 21.62
CA ILE A 319 -4.18 -27.48 20.80
C ILE A 319 -5.08 -27.58 19.56
N ARG A 320 -5.94 -26.61 19.36
CA ARG A 320 -6.85 -26.62 18.21
C ARG A 320 -6.10 -26.22 16.92
N PRO A 321 -6.46 -26.77 15.75
CA PRO A 321 -5.87 -26.31 14.47
C PRO A 321 -5.95 -24.80 14.25
N ALA A 322 -6.99 -24.14 14.78
CA ALA A 322 -7.15 -22.68 14.72
C ALA A 322 -6.08 -21.89 15.51
N ASP A 323 -5.39 -22.55 16.44
CA ASP A 323 -4.35 -21.97 17.29
C ASP A 323 -2.94 -22.21 16.70
N VAL A 324 -2.85 -22.90 15.54
CA VAL A 324 -1.60 -23.20 14.84
C VAL A 324 -1.46 -22.32 13.60
N ALA A 325 -0.29 -21.72 13.40
CA ALA A 325 0.05 -20.98 12.19
C ALA A 325 1.29 -21.58 11.53
N VAL A 326 1.21 -21.81 10.22
CA VAL A 326 2.35 -22.28 9.40
C VAL A 326 2.76 -21.13 8.47
N PHE A 327 4.01 -20.69 8.59
CA PHE A 327 4.58 -19.61 7.78
C PHE A 327 5.46 -20.18 6.68
N TYR A 328 5.38 -19.59 5.48
CA TYR A 328 6.24 -19.93 4.34
C TYR A 328 6.61 -18.66 3.56
N ARG A 329 7.68 -18.75 2.79
CA ARG A 329 8.22 -17.59 2.05
C ARG A 329 7.45 -17.27 0.78
N THR A 330 7.01 -18.29 0.05
CA THR A 330 6.31 -18.15 -1.24
C THR A 330 5.06 -19.00 -1.29
N ASN A 331 4.04 -18.54 -2.02
CA ASN A 331 2.77 -19.28 -2.17
C ASN A 331 2.95 -20.66 -2.83
N ALA A 332 4.02 -20.88 -3.58
CA ALA A 332 4.31 -22.19 -4.17
C ALA A 332 4.52 -23.28 -3.11
N GLN A 333 5.04 -22.91 -1.94
CA GLN A 333 5.29 -23.84 -0.83
C GLN A 333 3.99 -24.33 -0.16
N SER A 334 2.89 -23.57 -0.28
CA SER A 334 1.62 -23.97 0.37
C SER A 334 1.06 -25.26 -0.18
N ARG A 335 1.33 -25.60 -1.45
CA ARG A 335 0.69 -26.73 -2.13
C ARG A 335 0.97 -28.08 -1.42
N ALA A 336 2.22 -28.37 -1.10
CA ALA A 336 2.59 -29.61 -0.40
C ALA A 336 1.93 -29.67 0.98
N LEU A 337 1.88 -28.52 1.71
CA LEU A 337 1.21 -28.42 3.00
C LEU A 337 -0.29 -28.67 2.87
N GLU A 338 -0.97 -28.00 1.92
CA GLU A 338 -2.41 -28.14 1.69
C GLU A 338 -2.78 -29.60 1.36
N GLU A 339 -2.02 -30.27 0.47
CA GLU A 339 -2.24 -31.66 0.10
C GLU A 339 -2.18 -32.60 1.33
N ARG A 340 -1.24 -32.37 2.26
CA ARG A 340 -1.10 -33.19 3.47
C ARG A 340 -2.16 -32.87 4.51
N LEU A 341 -2.47 -31.61 4.73
CA LEU A 341 -3.54 -31.20 5.65
C LEU A 341 -4.90 -31.77 5.23
N VAL A 342 -5.21 -31.73 3.92
CA VAL A 342 -6.43 -32.35 3.36
C VAL A 342 -6.42 -33.86 3.56
N THR A 343 -5.31 -34.53 3.27
CA THR A 343 -5.22 -36.01 3.40
C THR A 343 -5.43 -36.46 4.84
N ARG A 344 -5.01 -35.68 5.82
CA ARG A 344 -5.20 -35.96 7.26
C ARG A 344 -6.49 -35.38 7.85
N GLY A 345 -7.30 -34.68 7.04
CA GLY A 345 -8.55 -34.08 7.50
C GLY A 345 -8.36 -32.90 8.47
N ILE A 346 -7.18 -32.28 8.49
CA ILE A 346 -6.90 -31.11 9.32
C ILE A 346 -7.48 -29.88 8.65
N PRO A 347 -8.43 -29.15 9.28
CA PRO A 347 -9.00 -27.94 8.72
C PRO A 347 -7.95 -26.83 8.66
N TYR A 348 -7.84 -26.17 7.51
CA TYR A 348 -6.89 -25.07 7.31
C TYR A 348 -7.49 -23.91 6.53
N ARG A 349 -6.80 -22.76 6.59
CA ARG A 349 -7.11 -21.58 5.78
C ARG A 349 -5.82 -20.95 5.26
N VAL A 350 -5.71 -20.81 3.94
CA VAL A 350 -4.60 -20.06 3.33
C VAL A 350 -4.88 -18.57 3.42
N ILE A 351 -3.97 -17.84 4.06
CA ILE A 351 -4.03 -16.39 4.18
C ILE A 351 -3.16 -15.78 3.08
N GLY A 352 -3.71 -14.89 2.27
CA GLY A 352 -3.01 -14.27 1.14
C GLY A 352 -3.12 -15.02 -0.20
N GLY A 353 -3.96 -16.08 -0.28
CA GLY A 353 -4.34 -16.73 -1.54
C GLY A 353 -5.14 -15.79 -2.44
N THR A 354 -5.59 -16.29 -3.61
CA THR A 354 -6.36 -15.51 -4.61
C THR A 354 -7.55 -14.83 -3.95
N ARG A 355 -7.51 -13.51 -3.86
CA ARG A 355 -8.58 -12.74 -3.20
C ARG A 355 -9.82 -12.77 -4.06
N PHE A 356 -11.01 -12.72 -3.44
CA PHE A 356 -12.30 -12.63 -4.13
C PHE A 356 -12.30 -11.55 -5.23
N TYR A 357 -11.78 -10.37 -4.93
CA TYR A 357 -11.68 -9.25 -5.87
C TYR A 357 -10.65 -9.43 -7.00
N ASP A 358 -9.79 -10.44 -6.94
CA ASP A 358 -8.82 -10.77 -8.00
C ASP A 358 -9.41 -11.69 -9.08
N ARG A 359 -10.58 -12.28 -8.83
CA ARG A 359 -11.27 -13.12 -9.79
C ARG A 359 -11.72 -12.29 -11.00
N LYS A 360 -11.59 -12.87 -12.20
CA LYS A 360 -11.90 -12.19 -13.47
C LYS A 360 -13.31 -11.62 -13.46
N GLU A 361 -14.29 -12.41 -13.09
CA GLU A 361 -15.71 -12.06 -13.09
C GLU A 361 -16.03 -10.87 -12.17
N ILE A 362 -15.37 -10.84 -11.02
CA ILE A 362 -15.52 -9.76 -10.05
C ILE A 362 -14.87 -8.47 -10.57
N LYS A 363 -13.68 -8.58 -11.16
CA LYS A 363 -13.02 -7.43 -11.79
C LYS A 363 -13.82 -6.88 -12.97
N ASP A 364 -14.46 -7.74 -13.77
CA ASP A 364 -15.32 -7.32 -14.87
C ASP A 364 -16.57 -6.59 -14.35
N ALA A 365 -17.24 -7.12 -13.33
CA ALA A 365 -18.37 -6.46 -12.69
C ALA A 365 -17.99 -5.10 -12.07
N LEU A 366 -16.85 -5.03 -11.38
CA LEU A 366 -16.35 -3.78 -10.82
C LEU A 366 -15.99 -2.77 -11.91
N ALA A 367 -15.47 -3.22 -13.06
CA ALA A 367 -15.16 -2.35 -14.18
C ALA A 367 -16.43 -1.68 -14.74
N TYR A 368 -17.56 -2.40 -14.84
CA TYR A 368 -18.84 -1.78 -15.20
C TYR A 368 -19.24 -0.68 -14.22
N LEU A 369 -19.18 -0.94 -12.92
CA LEU A 369 -19.53 0.05 -11.90
C LEU A 369 -18.59 1.28 -11.94
N ARG A 370 -17.29 1.05 -12.15
CA ARG A 370 -16.30 2.13 -12.29
C ARG A 370 -16.57 3.00 -13.51
N VAL A 371 -16.90 2.42 -14.66
CA VAL A 371 -17.22 3.15 -15.89
C VAL A 371 -18.50 3.98 -15.73
N ILE A 372 -19.50 3.51 -14.97
CA ILE A 372 -20.70 4.30 -14.67
C ILE A 372 -20.35 5.56 -13.87
N VAL A 373 -19.44 5.43 -12.89
CA VAL A 373 -19.02 6.54 -12.02
C VAL A 373 -18.01 7.46 -12.70
N ASN A 374 -17.06 6.89 -13.46
CA ASN A 374 -16.02 7.60 -14.19
C ASN A 374 -15.95 7.08 -15.65
N PRO A 375 -16.74 7.68 -16.55
CA PRO A 375 -16.76 7.29 -17.97
C PRO A 375 -15.43 7.52 -18.71
N ASP A 376 -14.53 8.33 -18.16
CA ASP A 376 -13.24 8.65 -18.76
C ASP A 376 -12.14 7.63 -18.41
N ASP A 377 -12.49 6.57 -17.65
CA ASP A 377 -11.58 5.50 -17.26
C ASP A 377 -11.34 4.51 -18.39
N ASP A 378 -10.41 4.84 -19.28
CA ASP A 378 -10.09 4.08 -20.49
C ASP A 378 -9.71 2.61 -20.21
N VAL A 379 -9.04 2.32 -19.09
CA VAL A 379 -8.63 0.95 -18.74
C VAL A 379 -9.84 0.09 -18.45
N ASN A 380 -10.79 0.59 -17.67
CA ASN A 380 -12.00 -0.14 -17.35
C ASN A 380 -12.99 -0.16 -18.52
N VAL A 381 -13.08 0.90 -19.33
CA VAL A 381 -13.88 0.90 -20.58
C VAL A 381 -13.39 -0.20 -21.53
N ARG A 382 -12.09 -0.28 -21.81
CA ARG A 382 -11.50 -1.33 -22.66
C ARG A 382 -11.70 -2.72 -22.08
N ARG A 383 -11.63 -2.87 -20.76
CA ARG A 383 -11.85 -4.13 -20.08
C ARG A 383 -13.24 -4.70 -20.36
N ILE A 384 -14.28 -3.85 -20.32
CA ILE A 384 -15.68 -4.28 -20.51
C ILE A 384 -16.14 -4.20 -21.98
N LEU A 385 -15.34 -3.66 -22.87
CA LEU A 385 -15.70 -3.41 -24.26
C LEU A 385 -16.26 -4.66 -24.95
N ASN A 386 -15.64 -5.81 -24.70
CA ASN A 386 -16.03 -7.10 -25.28
C ASN A 386 -16.34 -8.18 -24.21
N GLU A 387 -16.70 -7.76 -23.01
CA GLU A 387 -17.19 -8.60 -21.92
C GLU A 387 -18.60 -8.12 -21.48
N PRO A 388 -19.68 -8.89 -21.72
CA PRO A 388 -19.74 -10.12 -22.50
C PRO A 388 -19.39 -9.91 -23.98
N LYS A 389 -19.08 -10.99 -24.71
CA LYS A 389 -18.68 -10.91 -26.13
C LYS A 389 -19.70 -10.13 -26.96
N ARG A 390 -19.25 -9.05 -27.62
CA ARG A 390 -20.03 -8.18 -28.49
C ARG A 390 -19.54 -8.20 -29.93
N GLY A 391 -18.57 -9.07 -30.26
CA GLY A 391 -17.99 -9.16 -31.59
C GLY A 391 -17.05 -8.02 -31.94
N ILE A 392 -16.57 -7.27 -30.94
CA ILE A 392 -15.61 -6.19 -31.13
C ILE A 392 -14.20 -6.82 -31.14
N GLY A 393 -13.54 -6.78 -32.28
CA GLY A 393 -12.16 -7.31 -32.43
C GLY A 393 -11.12 -6.23 -32.24
N ASP A 394 -9.85 -6.66 -32.10
CA ASP A 394 -8.68 -5.80 -31.89
C ASP A 394 -8.53 -4.69 -32.93
N ARG A 395 -8.98 -4.94 -34.19
CA ARG A 395 -8.93 -3.94 -35.26
C ARG A 395 -9.87 -2.77 -34.98
N ALA A 396 -11.07 -3.05 -34.49
CA ALA A 396 -12.07 -2.00 -34.17
C ALA A 396 -11.61 -1.20 -32.93
N GLU A 397 -11.13 -1.89 -31.90
CA GLU A 397 -10.55 -1.24 -30.72
C GLU A 397 -9.35 -0.38 -31.10
N GLY A 398 -8.46 -0.87 -31.97
CA GLY A 398 -7.30 -0.13 -32.47
C GLY A 398 -7.68 1.12 -33.27
N ALA A 399 -8.76 1.06 -34.08
CA ALA A 399 -9.26 2.21 -34.84
C ALA A 399 -9.78 3.31 -33.90
N VAL A 400 -10.55 2.95 -32.88
CA VAL A 400 -11.04 3.89 -31.87
C VAL A 400 -9.89 4.48 -31.06
N ALA A 401 -8.88 3.67 -30.70
CA ALA A 401 -7.71 4.15 -29.99
C ALA A 401 -6.92 5.17 -30.78
N ALA A 402 -6.67 4.91 -32.09
CA ALA A 402 -5.98 5.84 -32.98
C ALA A 402 -6.79 7.14 -33.19
N TRP A 403 -8.13 7.04 -33.22
CA TRP A 403 -9.01 8.19 -33.29
C TRP A 403 -8.94 9.04 -32.02
N ALA A 404 -8.96 8.42 -30.84
CA ALA A 404 -8.81 9.09 -29.57
C ALA A 404 -7.49 9.88 -29.48
N GLU A 405 -6.39 9.25 -29.89
CA GLU A 405 -5.05 9.84 -29.87
C GLU A 405 -4.95 11.06 -30.81
N ARG A 406 -5.44 10.91 -32.04
CA ARG A 406 -5.46 12.02 -33.04
C ARG A 406 -6.25 13.21 -32.56
N ASN A 407 -7.37 12.99 -31.88
CA ASN A 407 -8.26 14.04 -31.41
C ASN A 407 -7.95 14.50 -29.97
N ARG A 408 -6.91 13.95 -29.33
CA ARG A 408 -6.50 14.26 -27.95
C ARG A 408 -7.67 14.13 -26.96
N THR A 409 -8.42 13.05 -27.10
CA THR A 409 -9.61 12.77 -26.28
C THR A 409 -9.48 11.42 -25.57
N THR A 410 -10.41 11.11 -24.63
CA THR A 410 -10.44 9.79 -23.97
C THR A 410 -10.93 8.70 -24.94
N PHE A 411 -10.55 7.46 -24.71
CA PHE A 411 -11.05 6.31 -25.48
C PHE A 411 -12.58 6.22 -25.40
N SER A 412 -13.16 6.50 -24.25
CA SER A 412 -14.61 6.53 -24.05
C SER A 412 -15.30 7.60 -24.90
N ALA A 413 -14.74 8.81 -24.99
CA ALA A 413 -15.28 9.86 -25.84
C ALA A 413 -15.16 9.47 -27.32
N ALA A 414 -14.01 8.93 -27.74
CA ALA A 414 -13.81 8.43 -29.10
C ALA A 414 -14.73 7.26 -29.44
N LEU A 415 -15.07 6.41 -28.47
CA LEU A 415 -16.00 5.31 -28.67
C LEU A 415 -17.43 5.79 -28.99
N ARG A 416 -17.87 6.89 -28.40
CA ARG A 416 -19.18 7.50 -28.72
C ARG A 416 -19.22 8.06 -30.16
N ASP A 417 -18.08 8.46 -30.69
CA ASP A 417 -17.88 8.98 -32.04
C ASP A 417 -17.29 7.92 -33.00
N ALA A 418 -17.40 6.64 -32.65
CA ALA A 418 -16.72 5.55 -33.35
C ALA A 418 -17.05 5.45 -34.85
N GLU A 419 -18.23 5.93 -35.26
CA GLU A 419 -18.63 5.98 -36.67
C GLU A 419 -17.73 6.86 -37.54
N HIS A 420 -17.06 7.85 -36.95
CA HIS A 420 -16.12 8.74 -37.61
C HIS A 420 -14.66 8.22 -37.57
N ALA A 421 -14.39 7.11 -36.87
CA ALA A 421 -13.05 6.56 -36.74
C ALA A 421 -12.63 5.84 -38.05
N PRO A 422 -11.50 6.23 -38.69
CA PRO A 422 -11.03 5.57 -39.89
C PRO A 422 -10.77 4.09 -39.69
N GLY A 423 -11.33 3.24 -40.56
CA GLY A 423 -11.14 1.79 -40.51
C GLY A 423 -12.20 1.02 -39.74
N MET A 424 -13.25 1.69 -39.25
CA MET A 424 -14.45 1.03 -38.74
C MET A 424 -15.26 0.43 -39.89
N ALA A 425 -15.72 -0.80 -39.72
CA ALA A 425 -16.62 -1.44 -40.70
C ALA A 425 -18.04 -0.82 -40.53
N THR A 426 -18.60 -0.28 -41.59
CA THR A 426 -20.00 0.13 -41.66
C THR A 426 -20.88 -1.13 -41.53
N ARG A 427 -21.56 -1.28 -40.41
CA ARG A 427 -22.64 -2.22 -40.22
C ARG A 427 -23.85 -1.55 -39.66
#